data_6a218fa38d099e8e1be3fd822951547d
#
_entry.id   6a218fa38d099e8e1be3fd822951547d
#
_cell.length_a   1.000
_cell.length_b   1.000
_cell.length_c   1.000
_cell.angle_alpha   90.00
_cell.angle_beta   90.00
_cell.angle_gamma   90.00
#
_symmetry.space_group_name_H-M   'P 1'
#
loop_
_entity.id
_entity.type
_entity.pdbx_description
1 polymer ?
#
loop_
_entity_poly.entity_id
_entity_poly.type
_entity_poly.pdbx_seq_one_letter_code
_entity_poly.pdbx_strand_id
1 'polypeptide(L)'
;RPLKQGEIVRSPGMKYKHYAPDGSLVIVKGSAEKVAREICALYDESDGEKRILALEAHIPLYGNRRVFSLGADAKSMANRLFDALREMDAERVNAIFSEAVPAEDIGLAVMNRLGRAAAFHIVDVGEDE
;
A
#
# COMPACT_ATOMS: atom_id res chain seq x y z
N ARG A 1 6.27 19.99 -2.48
CA ARG A 1 4.86 20.29 -2.26
C ARG A 1 4.18 19.13 -1.54
N PRO A 2 3.48 19.41 -0.44
CA PRO A 2 2.78 18.33 0.26
C PRO A 2 1.65 17.77 -0.59
N LEU A 3 1.46 16.45 -0.49
CA LEU A 3 0.37 15.79 -1.18
C LEU A 3 -0.94 16.03 -0.44
N LYS A 4 -1.99 16.25 -1.20
CA LYS A 4 -3.34 16.28 -0.66
C LYS A 4 -3.88 14.86 -0.63
N GLN A 5 -4.90 14.65 0.18
CA GLN A 5 -5.56 13.36 0.25
C GLN A 5 -6.08 12.95 -1.13
N GLY A 6 -5.71 11.77 -1.56
CA GLY A 6 -6.11 11.25 -2.86
C GLY A 6 -5.37 11.83 -4.06
N GLU A 7 -4.43 12.73 -3.82
CA GLU A 7 -3.70 13.34 -4.92
C GLU A 7 -2.65 12.39 -5.50
N ILE A 8 -2.59 12.35 -6.82
CA ILE A 8 -1.59 11.56 -7.53
C ILE A 8 -0.47 12.48 -7.97
N VAL A 9 0.76 12.13 -7.61
CA VAL A 9 1.94 12.87 -8.03
C VAL A 9 2.84 11.96 -8.86
N ARG A 10 3.27 12.45 -10.02
CA ARG A 10 4.18 11.71 -10.90
C ARG A 10 5.50 12.45 -10.98
N SER A 11 6.60 11.73 -10.83
CA SER A 11 7.93 12.28 -10.99
C SER A 11 8.33 12.21 -12.47
N PRO A 12 8.65 13.34 -13.10
CA PRO A 12 9.14 13.29 -14.48
C PRO A 12 10.37 12.41 -14.59
N GLY A 13 10.42 11.56 -15.60
CA GLY A 13 11.55 10.68 -15.83
C GLY A 13 11.63 9.47 -14.91
N MET A 14 10.65 9.29 -14.05
CA MET A 14 10.64 8.14 -13.15
C MET A 14 10.39 6.86 -13.97
N LYS A 15 11.28 5.88 -13.80
CA LYS A 15 11.24 4.63 -14.53
C LYS A 15 11.30 3.46 -13.54
N TYR A 16 10.22 3.27 -12.80
CA TYR A 16 10.19 2.23 -11.78
C TYR A 16 9.37 1.02 -12.20
N LYS A 17 9.25 0.75 -13.50
CA LYS A 17 8.44 -0.36 -13.97
C LYS A 17 8.85 -1.70 -13.38
N HIS A 18 10.15 -1.88 -13.17
CA HIS A 18 10.66 -3.12 -12.58
C HIS A 18 10.37 -3.24 -11.09
N TYR A 19 9.88 -2.17 -10.46
CA TYR A 19 9.48 -2.17 -9.05
C TYR A 19 8.00 -1.88 -8.87
N ALA A 20 7.34 -1.31 -9.87
CA ALA A 20 5.93 -0.98 -9.80
C ALA A 20 5.10 -2.12 -10.39
N PRO A 21 3.96 -2.44 -9.79
CA PRO A 21 3.07 -3.43 -10.36
C PRO A 21 2.40 -2.89 -11.63
N ASP A 22 1.99 -3.79 -12.52
CA ASP A 22 1.22 -3.40 -13.71
C ASP A 22 -0.16 -2.88 -13.32
N GLY A 23 -0.71 -3.36 -12.22
CA GLY A 23 -1.97 -2.86 -11.69
C GLY A 23 -1.78 -1.57 -10.90
N SER A 24 -2.86 -0.96 -10.50
CA SER A 24 -2.80 0.26 -9.68
C SER A 24 -2.39 -0.08 -8.24
N LEU A 25 -1.66 0.84 -7.62
CA LEU A 25 -1.28 0.71 -6.22
C LEU A 25 -1.64 1.99 -5.49
N VAL A 26 -2.43 1.86 -4.43
CA VAL A 26 -2.81 2.96 -3.55
C VAL A 26 -2.29 2.67 -2.17
N ILE A 27 -1.64 3.66 -1.55
CA ILE A 27 -1.17 3.56 -0.18
C ILE A 27 -2.10 4.37 0.70
N VAL A 28 -2.55 3.79 1.80
CA VAL A 28 -3.41 4.48 2.76
C VAL A 28 -2.68 4.59 4.08
N LYS A 29 -2.56 5.81 4.59
CA LYS A 29 -1.85 6.07 5.84
C LYS A 29 -2.79 6.69 6.86
N GLY A 30 -2.50 6.45 8.14
CA GLY A 30 -3.30 6.95 9.25
C GLY A 30 -3.36 5.91 10.35
N SER A 31 -4.34 6.05 11.24
CA SER A 31 -4.53 5.06 12.29
C SER A 31 -4.98 3.72 11.69
N ALA A 32 -4.65 2.63 12.36
CA ALA A 32 -4.92 1.29 11.84
C ALA A 32 -6.40 1.10 11.48
N GLU A 33 -7.30 1.56 12.34
CA GLU A 33 -8.73 1.36 12.11
C GLU A 33 -9.25 2.22 10.96
N LYS A 34 -8.81 3.47 10.85
CA LYS A 34 -9.22 4.35 9.76
C LYS A 34 -8.66 3.86 8.43
N VAL A 35 -7.41 3.39 8.43
CA VAL A 35 -6.78 2.82 7.25
C VAL A 35 -7.56 1.60 6.79
N ALA A 36 -7.88 0.69 7.71
CA ALA A 36 -8.62 -0.51 7.35
C ALA A 36 -10.00 -0.17 6.77
N ARG A 37 -10.68 0.80 7.35
CA ARG A 37 -11.99 1.22 6.85
C ARG A 37 -11.90 1.76 5.43
N GLU A 38 -10.90 2.61 5.18
CA GLU A 38 -10.71 3.16 3.84
C GLU A 38 -10.30 2.08 2.84
N ILE A 39 -9.37 1.21 3.20
CA ILE A 39 -8.92 0.15 2.31
C ILE A 39 -10.08 -0.80 1.99
N CYS A 40 -10.88 -1.15 2.99
CA CYS A 40 -12.04 -2.00 2.74
C CYS A 40 -13.01 -1.36 1.73
N ALA A 41 -13.27 -0.06 1.88
CA ALA A 41 -14.15 0.65 0.95
C ALA A 41 -13.57 0.66 -0.46
N LEU A 42 -12.29 0.99 -0.60
CA LEU A 42 -11.63 1.01 -1.90
C LEU A 42 -11.61 -0.37 -2.55
N TYR A 43 -11.30 -1.38 -1.75
CA TYR A 43 -11.28 -2.76 -2.21
C TYR A 43 -12.65 -3.20 -2.72
N ASP A 44 -13.69 -2.93 -1.94
CA ASP A 44 -15.03 -3.39 -2.29
C ASP A 44 -15.58 -2.68 -3.53
N GLU A 45 -15.13 -1.45 -3.79
CA GLU A 45 -15.55 -0.71 -4.99
C GLU A 45 -14.79 -1.11 -6.24
N SER A 46 -13.65 -1.79 -6.10
CA SER A 46 -12.81 -2.14 -7.23
C SER A 46 -13.27 -3.42 -7.90
N ASP A 47 -13.13 -3.44 -9.22
CA ASP A 47 -13.43 -4.63 -10.02
C ASP A 47 -12.16 -5.42 -10.32
N GLY A 48 -12.33 -6.68 -10.70
CA GLY A 48 -11.23 -7.53 -11.11
C GLY A 48 -10.45 -8.10 -9.94
N GLU A 49 -9.28 -8.62 -10.22
CA GLU A 49 -8.41 -9.18 -9.18
C GLU A 49 -7.81 -8.07 -8.34
N LYS A 50 -7.90 -8.20 -7.04
CA LYS A 50 -7.46 -7.16 -6.10
C LYS A 50 -6.89 -7.80 -4.85
N ARG A 51 -5.95 -7.09 -4.22
CA ARG A 51 -5.27 -7.57 -3.03
C ARG A 51 -5.02 -6.42 -2.08
N ILE A 52 -4.90 -6.75 -0.81
CA ILE A 52 -4.53 -5.81 0.24
C ILE A 52 -3.16 -6.22 0.74
N LEU A 53 -2.28 -5.24 0.98
CA LEU A 53 -1.00 -5.48 1.65
C LEU A 53 -1.09 -4.86 3.04
N ALA A 54 -0.90 -5.68 4.06
CA ALA A 54 -1.10 -5.24 5.44
C ALA A 54 -0.13 -5.92 6.38
N LEU A 55 0.18 -5.23 7.47
CA LEU A 55 0.92 -5.82 8.56
C LEU A 55 0.08 -6.94 9.19
N GLU A 56 0.76 -7.97 9.64
CA GLU A 56 0.10 -9.18 10.13
C GLU A 56 -0.93 -8.91 11.23
N ALA A 57 -0.58 -8.02 12.18
CA ALA A 57 -1.48 -7.70 13.28
C ALA A 57 -2.79 -7.06 12.82
N HIS A 58 -2.83 -6.46 11.64
CA HIS A 58 -4.01 -5.77 11.14
C HIS A 58 -4.90 -6.64 10.26
N ILE A 59 -4.43 -7.83 9.88
CA ILE A 59 -5.17 -8.68 8.95
C ILE A 59 -6.62 -8.95 9.40
N PRO A 60 -6.90 -9.19 10.70
CA PRO A 60 -8.29 -9.40 11.13
C PRO A 60 -9.24 -8.25 10.81
N LEU A 61 -8.72 -7.03 10.64
CA LEU A 61 -9.53 -5.87 10.32
C LEU A 61 -10.14 -5.92 8.91
N TYR A 62 -9.64 -6.81 8.07
CA TYR A 62 -10.04 -6.88 6.66
C TYR A 62 -11.03 -8.01 6.36
N GLY A 63 -11.47 -8.73 7.38
CA GLY A 63 -12.42 -9.82 7.20
C GLY A 63 -11.87 -10.89 6.27
N ASN A 64 -12.70 -11.32 5.33
CA ASN A 64 -12.30 -12.38 4.38
C ASN A 64 -11.75 -11.84 3.06
N ARG A 65 -11.41 -10.54 3.02
CA ARG A 65 -10.77 -9.98 1.83
C ARG A 65 -9.37 -10.55 1.65
N ARG A 66 -8.86 -10.50 0.44
CA ARG A 66 -7.59 -11.13 0.11
C ARG A 66 -6.43 -10.25 0.52
N VAL A 67 -5.75 -10.66 1.58
CA VAL A 67 -4.65 -9.91 2.16
C VAL A 67 -3.35 -10.68 2.00
N PHE A 68 -2.31 -9.99 1.56
CA PHE A 68 -0.94 -10.49 1.58
C PHE A 68 -0.26 -9.88 2.79
N SER A 69 0.26 -10.72 3.69
CA SER A 69 0.91 -10.23 4.91
C SER A 69 2.29 -9.67 4.60
N LEU A 70 2.54 -8.46 5.07
CA LEU A 70 3.87 -7.83 4.97
C LEU A 70 4.70 -8.09 6.23
N GLY A 71 4.24 -9.00 7.09
CA GLY A 71 4.96 -9.39 8.28
C GLY A 71 4.59 -8.58 9.49
N ALA A 72 5.41 -8.69 10.53
CA ALA A 72 5.06 -8.18 11.86
C ALA A 72 5.36 -6.69 12.05
N ASP A 73 6.29 -6.13 11.28
CA ASP A 73 6.78 -4.77 11.53
C ASP A 73 7.37 -4.15 10.25
N ALA A 74 7.90 -2.93 10.39
CA ALA A 74 8.48 -2.21 9.26
C ALA A 74 9.67 -2.95 8.64
N LYS A 75 10.45 -3.65 9.45
CA LYS A 75 11.61 -4.38 8.96
C LYS A 75 11.19 -5.54 8.06
N SER A 76 10.22 -6.34 8.50
CA SER A 76 9.72 -7.45 7.68
C SER A 76 9.02 -6.92 6.43
N MET A 77 8.31 -5.78 6.53
CA MET A 77 7.69 -5.15 5.39
C MET A 77 8.72 -4.77 4.33
N ALA A 78 9.85 -4.21 4.75
CA ALA A 78 10.94 -3.86 3.83
C ALA A 78 11.45 -5.09 3.08
N ASN A 79 11.57 -6.22 3.78
CA ASN A 79 12.06 -7.45 3.17
C ASN A 79 11.06 -8.10 2.23
N ARG A 80 9.77 -7.90 2.47
CA ARG A 80 8.72 -8.61 1.72
C ARG A 80 8.07 -7.78 0.63
N LEU A 81 8.32 -6.48 0.63
CA LEU A 81 7.60 -5.56 -0.25
C LEU A 81 7.75 -5.92 -1.74
N PHE A 82 8.98 -6.07 -2.20
CA PHE A 82 9.20 -6.35 -3.63
C PHE A 82 8.72 -7.74 -4.02
N ASP A 83 8.85 -8.70 -3.11
CA ASP A 83 8.30 -10.04 -3.36
C ASP A 83 6.79 -9.97 -3.50
N ALA A 84 6.13 -9.18 -2.64
CA ALA A 84 4.69 -9.00 -2.72
C ALA A 84 4.29 -8.40 -4.07
N LEU A 85 4.95 -7.34 -4.49
CA LEU A 85 4.61 -6.67 -5.75
C LEU A 85 4.86 -7.59 -6.95
N ARG A 86 5.92 -8.37 -6.93
CA ARG A 86 6.19 -9.34 -8.00
C ARG A 86 5.13 -10.43 -8.04
N GLU A 87 4.68 -10.89 -6.87
CA GLU A 87 3.62 -11.89 -6.82
C GLU A 87 2.31 -11.33 -7.36
N MET A 88 1.99 -10.07 -7.02
CA MET A 88 0.78 -9.41 -7.53
C MET A 88 0.83 -9.31 -9.05
N ASP A 89 1.98 -8.98 -9.62
CA ASP A 89 2.13 -8.93 -11.07
C ASP A 89 1.95 -10.31 -11.70
N ALA A 90 2.55 -11.34 -11.11
CA ALA A 90 2.43 -12.71 -11.61
C ALA A 90 0.99 -13.19 -11.59
N GLU A 91 0.21 -12.76 -10.59
CA GLU A 91 -1.20 -13.10 -10.47
C GLU A 91 -2.11 -12.18 -11.28
N ARG A 92 -1.54 -11.19 -11.95
CA ARG A 92 -2.28 -10.20 -12.75
C ARG A 92 -3.32 -9.45 -11.93
N VAL A 93 -2.90 -9.03 -10.75
CA VAL A 93 -3.76 -8.25 -9.87
C VAL A 93 -3.97 -6.86 -10.46
N ASN A 94 -5.25 -6.43 -10.53
CA ASN A 94 -5.61 -5.15 -11.14
C ASN A 94 -5.44 -3.99 -10.16
N ALA A 95 -5.73 -4.21 -8.88
CA ALA A 95 -5.70 -3.16 -7.88
C ALA A 95 -5.09 -3.67 -6.59
N ILE A 96 -4.17 -2.89 -6.04
CA ILE A 96 -3.48 -3.22 -4.80
C ILE A 96 -3.68 -2.05 -3.85
N PHE A 97 -4.09 -2.35 -2.62
CA PHE A 97 -4.29 -1.36 -1.56
C PHE A 97 -3.37 -1.71 -0.42
N SER A 98 -2.45 -0.82 -0.09
CA SER A 98 -1.41 -1.11 0.89
C SER A 98 -1.49 -0.19 2.08
N GLU A 99 -1.27 -0.77 3.25
CA GLU A 99 -1.04 0.02 4.44
C GLU A 99 0.31 0.73 4.35
N ALA A 100 0.38 1.91 4.95
CA ALA A 100 1.63 2.64 5.10
C ALA A 100 2.27 2.27 6.43
N VAL A 101 3.59 2.50 6.53
CA VAL A 101 4.29 2.35 7.80
C VAL A 101 4.61 3.73 8.34
N PRO A 102 4.71 3.88 9.67
CA PRO A 102 5.16 5.15 10.23
C PRO A 102 6.52 5.55 9.67
N ALA A 103 6.69 6.85 9.41
CA ALA A 103 7.91 7.36 8.81
C ALA A 103 9.00 7.55 9.87
N GLU A 104 9.57 6.43 10.33
CA GLU A 104 10.64 6.43 11.31
C GLU A 104 11.69 5.42 10.87
N ASP A 105 12.93 5.83 10.76
CA ASP A 105 14.05 4.93 10.44
C ASP A 105 13.72 4.03 9.22
N ILE A 106 13.64 2.73 9.46
CA ILE A 106 13.36 1.75 8.40
C ILE A 106 12.01 2.03 7.74
N GLY A 107 11.03 2.51 8.53
CA GLY A 107 9.72 2.86 7.99
C GLY A 107 9.79 3.93 6.91
N LEU A 108 10.66 4.92 7.08
CA LEU A 108 10.82 5.97 6.07
C LEU A 108 11.34 5.39 4.76
N ALA A 109 12.33 4.50 4.81
CA ALA A 109 12.85 3.87 3.60
C ALA A 109 11.79 3.04 2.90
N VAL A 110 10.99 2.28 3.67
CA VAL A 110 9.90 1.47 3.12
C VAL A 110 8.87 2.38 2.45
N MET A 111 8.50 3.48 3.10
CA MET A 111 7.53 4.42 2.56
C MET A 111 8.02 5.06 1.27
N ASN A 112 9.29 5.40 1.18
CA ASN A 112 9.84 5.97 -0.04
C ASN A 112 9.73 4.99 -1.20
N ARG A 113 10.05 3.72 -0.97
CA ARG A 113 9.96 2.70 -2.01
C ARG A 113 8.53 2.42 -2.40
N LEU A 114 7.65 2.32 -1.41
CA LEU A 114 6.24 2.07 -1.64
C LEU A 114 5.60 3.24 -2.40
N GLY A 115 5.94 4.47 -2.03
CA GLY A 115 5.45 5.66 -2.72
C GLY A 115 5.86 5.69 -4.19
N ARG A 116 7.08 5.26 -4.50
CA ARG A 116 7.53 5.17 -5.89
C ARG A 116 6.72 4.14 -6.66
N ALA A 117 6.49 2.96 -6.07
CA ALA A 117 5.70 1.92 -6.72
C ALA A 117 4.28 2.38 -6.98
N ALA A 118 3.71 3.15 -6.07
CA ALA A 118 2.37 3.71 -6.19
C ALA A 118 2.32 4.98 -7.04
N ALA A 119 3.44 5.43 -7.60
CA ALA A 119 3.53 6.73 -8.26
C ALA A 119 3.04 7.85 -7.33
N PHE A 120 3.31 7.69 -6.03
CA PHE A 120 2.91 8.63 -4.97
C PHE A 120 1.39 8.83 -4.86
N HIS A 121 0.60 7.82 -5.23
CA HIS A 121 -0.83 7.84 -4.98
C HIS A 121 -1.06 7.43 -3.53
N ILE A 122 -1.13 8.41 -2.64
CA ILE A 122 -1.23 8.20 -1.20
C ILE A 122 -2.49 8.88 -0.68
N VAL A 123 -3.27 8.14 0.12
CA VAL A 123 -4.47 8.66 0.78
C VAL A 123 -4.18 8.73 2.27
N ASP A 124 -4.36 9.91 2.87
CA ASP A 124 -4.16 10.11 4.30
C ASP A 124 -5.53 10.22 4.98
N VAL A 125 -5.85 9.26 5.83
CA VAL A 125 -7.13 9.23 6.55
C VAL A 125 -6.99 9.74 7.99
N GLY A 126 -5.79 10.13 8.38
CA GLY A 126 -5.54 10.73 9.68
C GLY A 126 -5.33 9.74 10.81
N GLU A 127 -4.84 10.27 11.91
CA GLU A 127 -4.61 9.48 13.11
C GLU A 127 -5.80 9.56 14.05
N ASP A 128 -5.85 8.65 15.01
CA ASP A 128 -6.85 8.71 16.07
C ASP A 128 -6.51 9.86 17.02
N GLU A 129 -7.53 10.48 17.56
CA GLU A 129 -7.36 11.55 18.55
C GLU A 129 -7.20 11.00 19.95
#